data_fc3bb98ace79ee223f52ae48f8d8d1cf
#
_entry.id   fc3bb98ace79ee223f52ae48f8d8d1cf
#
_cell.length_a   1.000
_cell.length_b   1.000
_cell.length_c   1.000
_cell.angle_alpha   90.00
_cell.angle_beta   90.00
_cell.angle_gamma   90.00
#
_symmetry.space_group_name_H-M   'P 1'
#
loop_
_entity.id
_entity.type
_entity.pdbx_description
1 polymer ?
#
loop_
_entity_poly.entity_id
_entity_poly.type
_entity_poly.pdbx_seq_one_letter_code
_entity_poly.pdbx_strand_id
1 'polypeptide(L)'
;MPWNILAPTDVQNEILPEETAAINSIEGSASILASILANVIAELQASILVGGNQIGQSGTVPDQIREEAISIVRWKWFSSLPKTDLQSDFRRRQYEEAMKRVEKIREGKEKVEIPLNPQNVTGPSFRVELARRGHRVGTHSFDKLGET
;
A
#
# COMPACT_ATOMS: atom_id res chain seq x y z
N MET A 1 -11.15 -6.90 -11.88
CA MET A 1 -9.84 -7.35 -12.06
C MET A 1 -9.10 -7.21 -10.81
N PRO A 2 -8.62 -8.22 -10.41
CA PRO A 2 -8.10 -8.27 -9.08
C PRO A 2 -6.82 -7.47 -8.93
N TRP A 3 -5.74 -8.14 -8.78
CA TRP A 3 -4.49 -7.46 -8.45
C TRP A 3 -3.50 -7.64 -9.59
N ASN A 4 -2.87 -6.56 -10.00
CA ASN A 4 -1.92 -6.58 -11.10
C ASN A 4 -0.60 -5.97 -10.69
N ILE A 5 0.45 -6.36 -11.41
CA ILE A 5 1.78 -5.82 -11.16
C ILE A 5 1.79 -4.35 -11.54
N LEU A 6 2.42 -3.55 -10.69
CA LEU A 6 2.66 -2.15 -10.98
C LEU A 6 4.14 -1.99 -11.31
N ALA A 7 4.43 -1.64 -12.55
CA ALA A 7 5.79 -1.56 -13.05
C ALA A 7 6.24 -0.09 -13.15
N PRO A 8 7.55 0.18 -13.20
CA PRO A 8 8.02 1.55 -13.35
C PRO A 8 7.47 2.25 -14.60
N THR A 9 7.27 1.51 -15.68
CA THR A 9 6.71 2.09 -16.90
C THR A 9 5.30 2.61 -16.69
N ASP A 10 4.55 2.01 -15.78
CA ASP A 10 3.19 2.49 -15.49
C ASP A 10 3.22 3.88 -14.90
N VAL A 11 4.21 4.16 -14.06
CA VAL A 11 4.37 5.48 -13.48
C VAL A 11 4.89 6.46 -14.53
N GLN A 12 5.84 6.02 -15.35
CA GLN A 12 6.43 6.88 -16.38
C GLN A 12 5.41 7.30 -17.43
N ASN A 13 4.41 6.47 -17.68
CA ASN A 13 3.37 6.81 -18.63
C ASN A 13 2.38 7.85 -18.11
N GLU A 14 2.42 8.12 -16.81
CA GLU A 14 1.49 9.04 -16.17
C GLU A 14 2.14 10.36 -15.78
N ILE A 15 3.23 10.74 -16.45
CA ILE A 15 3.86 12.02 -16.17
C ILE A 15 3.83 12.87 -17.43
N LEU A 16 3.95 14.18 -17.24
CA LEU A 16 3.88 15.13 -18.33
C LEU A 16 5.19 15.14 -19.15
N PRO A 17 5.14 15.55 -20.41
CA PRO A 17 6.38 15.58 -21.22
C PRO A 17 7.46 16.48 -20.60
N GLU A 18 7.08 17.60 -20.01
CA GLU A 18 8.06 18.47 -19.34
C GLU A 18 8.69 17.76 -18.16
N GLU A 19 7.91 16.99 -17.41
CA GLU A 19 8.43 16.22 -16.30
C GLU A 19 9.39 15.14 -16.78
N THR A 20 9.04 14.49 -17.88
CA THR A 20 9.89 13.47 -18.49
C THR A 20 11.24 14.05 -18.89
N ALA A 21 11.22 15.22 -19.53
CA ALA A 21 12.45 15.86 -19.97
C ALA A 21 13.33 16.22 -18.76
N ALA A 22 12.72 16.75 -17.71
CA ALA A 22 13.47 17.10 -16.51
C ALA A 22 14.10 15.89 -15.85
N ILE A 23 13.32 14.80 -15.77
CA ILE A 23 13.77 13.58 -15.13
C ILE A 23 14.90 12.91 -15.91
N ASN A 24 14.78 12.90 -17.24
CA ASN A 24 15.79 12.26 -18.09
C ASN A 24 17.15 12.94 -17.97
N SER A 25 17.18 14.17 -17.50
CA SER A 25 18.46 14.87 -17.30
C SER A 25 19.11 14.51 -15.95
N ILE A 26 18.43 13.73 -15.12
CA ILE A 26 18.93 13.36 -13.80
C ILE A 26 19.42 11.91 -13.83
N GLU A 27 20.69 11.75 -13.56
CA GLU A 27 21.31 10.44 -13.56
C GLU A 27 20.78 9.61 -12.39
N GLY A 28 20.47 8.33 -12.65
CA GLY A 28 20.02 7.44 -11.60
C GLY A 28 18.54 7.55 -11.27
N SER A 29 17.78 8.40 -11.97
CA SER A 29 16.37 8.59 -11.66
C SER A 29 15.58 7.30 -11.81
N ALA A 30 15.92 6.44 -12.76
CA ALA A 30 15.20 5.20 -12.98
C ALA A 30 15.39 4.22 -11.82
N SER A 31 16.59 4.13 -11.27
CA SER A 31 16.80 3.23 -10.14
C SER A 31 16.17 3.76 -8.86
N ILE A 32 16.10 5.08 -8.71
CA ILE A 32 15.38 5.68 -7.60
C ILE A 32 13.89 5.33 -7.72
N LEU A 33 13.34 5.44 -8.92
CA LEU A 33 11.94 5.09 -9.13
C LEU A 33 11.66 3.64 -8.77
N ALA A 34 12.51 2.71 -9.20
CA ALA A 34 12.31 1.30 -8.92
C ALA A 34 12.29 1.03 -7.41
N SER A 35 13.19 1.67 -6.69
CA SER A 35 13.29 1.52 -5.25
C SER A 35 12.03 2.05 -4.55
N ILE A 36 11.60 3.24 -4.94
CA ILE A 36 10.42 3.86 -4.35
C ILE A 36 9.17 3.04 -4.65
N LEU A 37 9.07 2.55 -5.89
CA LEU A 37 7.93 1.74 -6.29
C LEU A 37 7.80 0.51 -5.42
N ALA A 38 8.90 -0.21 -5.21
CA ALA A 38 8.88 -1.40 -4.37
C ALA A 38 8.44 -1.07 -2.95
N ASN A 39 8.96 0.02 -2.40
CA ASN A 39 8.63 0.42 -1.04
C ASN A 39 7.17 0.82 -0.90
N VAL A 40 6.65 1.58 -1.86
CA VAL A 40 5.27 2.03 -1.82
C VAL A 40 4.32 0.86 -1.93
N ILE A 41 4.60 -0.09 -2.82
CA ILE A 41 3.74 -1.26 -2.96
C ILE A 41 3.71 -2.06 -1.66
N ALA A 42 4.87 -2.22 -1.02
CA ALA A 42 4.92 -2.94 0.25
C ALA A 42 4.12 -2.21 1.32
N GLU A 43 4.21 -0.90 1.38
CA GLU A 43 3.44 -0.11 2.34
C GLU A 43 1.94 -0.19 2.07
N LEU A 44 1.55 -0.16 0.80
CA LEU A 44 0.14 -0.28 0.44
C LEU A 44 -0.41 -1.64 0.83
N GLN A 45 0.33 -2.69 0.56
CA GLN A 45 -0.10 -4.02 0.93
C GLN A 45 -0.22 -4.16 2.44
N ALA A 46 0.70 -3.57 3.19
CA ALA A 46 0.63 -3.58 4.64
C ALA A 46 -0.61 -2.84 5.14
N SER A 47 -0.93 -1.71 4.54
CA SER A 47 -2.12 -0.95 4.92
C SER A 47 -3.40 -1.72 4.61
N ILE A 48 -3.44 -2.40 3.47
CA ILE A 48 -4.59 -3.22 3.08
C ILE A 48 -4.78 -4.36 4.08
N LEU A 49 -3.67 -4.98 4.48
CA LEU A 49 -3.73 -6.06 5.44
C LEU A 49 -4.21 -5.58 6.81
N VAL A 50 -3.72 -4.43 7.26
CA VAL A 50 -4.14 -3.85 8.53
C VAL A 50 -5.64 -3.57 8.51
N GLY A 51 -6.18 -3.19 7.36
CA GLY A 51 -7.61 -2.94 7.22
C GLY A 51 -8.47 -4.19 7.18
N GLY A 52 -7.87 -5.37 7.32
CA GLY A 52 -8.63 -6.61 7.36
C GLY A 52 -8.84 -7.27 6.01
N ASN A 53 -8.13 -6.83 4.99
CA ASN A 53 -8.25 -7.39 3.64
C ASN A 53 -7.11 -8.35 3.34
N GLN A 54 -7.32 -9.23 2.36
CA GLN A 54 -6.28 -10.14 1.90
C GLN A 54 -5.40 -9.43 0.89
N ILE A 55 -4.13 -9.83 0.82
CA ILE A 55 -3.20 -9.22 -0.12
C ILE A 55 -2.79 -10.24 -1.18
N GLY A 56 -2.39 -9.74 -2.34
CA GLY A 56 -1.93 -10.56 -3.45
C GLY A 56 -0.43 -10.75 -3.40
N GLN A 57 0.11 -11.17 -4.53
CA GLN A 57 1.54 -11.43 -4.63
C GLN A 57 2.34 -10.15 -4.47
N SER A 58 3.60 -10.33 -4.11
CA SER A 58 4.53 -9.22 -3.97
C SER A 58 4.61 -8.45 -5.28
N GLY A 59 4.60 -7.13 -5.19
CA GLY A 59 4.68 -6.27 -6.37
C GLY A 59 3.35 -5.97 -7.03
N THR A 60 2.24 -6.48 -6.50
CA THR A 60 0.92 -6.24 -7.10
C THR A 60 0.09 -5.30 -6.23
N VAL A 61 -0.83 -4.60 -6.87
CA VAL A 61 -1.80 -3.74 -6.19
C VAL A 61 -3.17 -4.01 -6.81
N PRO A 62 -4.25 -3.79 -6.04
CA PRO A 62 -5.59 -3.94 -6.62
C PRO A 62 -5.86 -2.81 -7.61
N ASP A 63 -6.60 -3.16 -8.65
CA ASP A 63 -6.93 -2.17 -9.68
C ASP A 63 -7.69 -0.98 -9.12
N GLN A 64 -8.45 -1.20 -8.06
CA GLN A 64 -9.24 -0.14 -7.43
C GLN A 64 -8.40 1.04 -6.98
N ILE A 65 -7.16 0.80 -6.56
CA ILE A 65 -6.31 1.87 -6.05
C ILE A 65 -5.05 2.05 -6.90
N ARG A 66 -5.09 1.55 -8.13
CA ARG A 66 -3.92 1.67 -9.01
C ARG A 66 -3.53 3.13 -9.23
N GLU A 67 -4.50 3.99 -9.47
CA GLU A 67 -4.22 5.41 -9.68
C GLU A 67 -3.65 6.08 -8.45
N GLU A 68 -4.19 5.72 -7.30
CA GLU A 68 -3.68 6.23 -6.04
C GLU A 68 -2.25 5.77 -5.81
N ALA A 69 -1.97 4.53 -6.13
CA ALA A 69 -0.61 4.01 -6.00
C ALA A 69 0.36 4.78 -6.88
N ILE A 70 -0.03 5.03 -8.13
CA ILE A 70 0.79 5.80 -9.06
C ILE A 70 1.02 7.21 -8.54
N SER A 71 -0.02 7.84 -8.00
CA SER A 71 0.10 9.21 -7.46
C SER A 71 1.09 9.26 -6.30
N ILE A 72 1.06 8.26 -5.43
CA ILE A 72 1.96 8.20 -4.29
C ILE A 72 3.40 7.98 -4.75
N VAL A 73 3.60 7.03 -5.67
CA VAL A 73 4.93 6.74 -6.19
C VAL A 73 5.50 7.96 -6.90
N ARG A 74 4.69 8.61 -7.73
CA ARG A 74 5.11 9.77 -8.49
C ARG A 74 5.55 10.92 -7.59
N TRP A 75 4.76 11.20 -6.56
CA TRP A 75 5.10 12.27 -5.64
C TRP A 75 6.39 11.96 -4.88
N LYS A 76 6.55 10.74 -4.40
CA LYS A 76 7.76 10.36 -3.67
C LYS A 76 8.99 10.38 -4.58
N TRP A 77 8.81 9.98 -5.83
CA TRP A 77 9.88 10.02 -6.81
C TRP A 77 10.32 11.46 -7.05
N PHE A 78 9.37 12.34 -7.34
CA PHE A 78 9.68 13.75 -7.58
C PHE A 78 10.32 14.41 -6.37
N SER A 79 9.87 14.03 -5.19
CA SER A 79 10.45 14.58 -3.95
C SER A 79 11.87 14.11 -3.72
N SER A 80 12.25 12.97 -4.28
CA SER A 80 13.59 12.42 -4.12
C SER A 80 14.59 12.97 -5.13
N LEU A 81 14.10 13.63 -6.17
CA LEU A 81 14.98 14.17 -7.20
C LEU A 81 15.37 15.62 -6.88
N PRO A 82 16.53 16.06 -7.36
CA PRO A 82 17.01 17.40 -7.01
C PRO A 82 16.32 18.54 -7.77
N LYS A 83 15.25 18.26 -8.49
CA LYS A 83 14.50 19.30 -9.21
C LYS A 83 13.25 19.67 -8.44
N THR A 84 13.18 20.92 -8.01
CA THR A 84 12.03 21.35 -7.19
C THR A 84 10.80 21.66 -8.00
N ASP A 85 10.95 22.00 -9.26
CA ASP A 85 9.80 22.31 -10.11
C ASP A 85 8.96 21.09 -10.45
N LEU A 86 9.44 19.89 -10.11
CA LEU A 86 8.63 18.68 -10.26
C LEU A 86 7.58 18.55 -9.15
N GLN A 87 7.76 19.29 -8.06
CA GLN A 87 6.86 19.20 -6.91
C GLN A 87 5.79 20.27 -6.99
N SER A 88 4.88 20.12 -7.95
CA SER A 88 3.81 21.10 -8.13
C SER A 88 2.69 20.88 -7.12
N ASP A 89 1.87 21.93 -6.93
CA ASP A 89 0.69 21.83 -6.06
C ASP A 89 -0.30 20.80 -6.57
N PHE A 90 -0.41 20.66 -7.87
CA PHE A 90 -1.27 19.67 -8.49
C PHE A 90 -0.85 18.26 -8.07
N ARG A 91 0.45 17.97 -8.15
CA ARG A 91 0.97 16.66 -7.78
C ARG A 91 0.83 16.40 -6.28
N ARG A 92 1.02 17.44 -5.48
CA ARG A 92 0.88 17.31 -4.04
C ARG A 92 -0.56 16.99 -3.67
N ARG A 93 -1.52 17.64 -4.32
CA ARG A 93 -2.93 17.34 -4.04
C ARG A 93 -3.30 15.92 -4.42
N GLN A 94 -2.80 15.45 -5.55
CA GLN A 94 -3.03 14.07 -5.95
C GLN A 94 -2.49 13.10 -4.92
N TYR A 95 -1.32 13.39 -4.41
CA TYR A 95 -0.71 12.56 -3.37
C TYR A 95 -1.54 12.57 -2.09
N GLU A 96 -1.97 13.74 -1.66
CA GLU A 96 -2.73 13.86 -0.43
C GLU A 96 -4.06 13.12 -0.52
N GLU A 97 -4.74 13.22 -1.65
CA GLU A 97 -5.99 12.52 -1.84
C GLU A 97 -5.79 11.00 -1.89
N ALA A 98 -4.70 10.58 -2.52
CA ALA A 98 -4.37 9.17 -2.55
C ALA A 98 -4.11 8.63 -1.14
N MET A 99 -3.39 9.39 -0.33
CA MET A 99 -3.10 8.98 1.04
C MET A 99 -4.37 8.93 1.89
N LYS A 100 -5.31 9.82 1.64
CA LYS A 100 -6.59 9.77 2.36
C LYS A 100 -7.33 8.48 2.05
N ARG A 101 -7.31 8.05 0.81
CA ARG A 101 -7.98 6.82 0.43
C ARG A 101 -7.30 5.61 1.05
N VAL A 102 -5.98 5.60 1.05
CA VAL A 102 -5.21 4.53 1.67
C VAL A 102 -5.53 4.45 3.16
N GLU A 103 -5.68 5.61 3.80
CA GLU A 103 -6.02 5.63 5.21
C GLU A 103 -7.41 5.04 5.47
N LYS A 104 -8.37 5.30 4.59
CA LYS A 104 -9.70 4.70 4.71
C LYS A 104 -9.63 3.18 4.61
N ILE A 105 -8.79 2.67 3.72
CA ILE A 105 -8.60 1.24 3.58
C ILE A 105 -7.96 0.67 4.85
N ARG A 106 -6.97 1.37 5.36
CA ARG A 106 -6.25 0.94 6.55
C ARG A 106 -7.17 0.88 7.78
N GLU A 107 -8.10 1.82 7.86
CA GLU A 107 -9.05 1.86 8.97
C GLU A 107 -10.21 0.88 8.79
N GLY A 108 -10.25 0.19 7.68
CA GLY A 108 -11.32 -0.76 7.42
C GLY A 108 -12.59 -0.15 6.89
N LYS A 109 -12.56 1.14 6.56
CA LYS A 109 -13.75 1.84 6.05
C LYS A 109 -14.01 1.57 4.58
N GLU A 110 -13.01 1.13 3.84
CA GLU A 110 -13.14 0.79 2.44
C GLU A 110 -12.59 -0.60 2.20
N LYS A 111 -13.33 -1.42 1.49
CA LYS A 111 -12.91 -2.80 1.18
C LYS A 111 -12.17 -2.84 -0.14
N VAL A 112 -11.25 -3.78 -0.23
CA VAL A 112 -10.42 -3.97 -1.42
C VAL A 112 -10.77 -5.33 -2.02
N GLU A 113 -10.66 -5.45 -3.33
CA GLU A 113 -10.92 -6.71 -4.02
C GLU A 113 -10.03 -7.82 -3.49
N ILE A 114 -10.61 -9.01 -3.40
CA ILE A 114 -9.85 -10.18 -2.98
C ILE A 114 -8.97 -10.62 -4.15
N PRO A 115 -7.66 -10.81 -3.93
CA PRO A 115 -6.80 -11.25 -5.02
C PRO A 115 -7.10 -12.69 -5.43
N LEU A 116 -6.78 -13.02 -6.66
CA LEU A 116 -6.98 -14.39 -7.16
C LEU A 116 -6.12 -15.38 -6.40
N ASN A 117 -4.92 -14.97 -6.04
CA ASN A 117 -4.00 -15.82 -5.29
C ASN A 117 -3.60 -15.13 -4.00
N PRO A 118 -4.46 -15.19 -2.98
CA PRO A 118 -4.14 -14.50 -1.72
C PRO A 118 -2.89 -15.08 -1.08
N GLN A 119 -2.08 -14.19 -0.52
CA GLN A 119 -0.90 -14.62 0.21
C GLN A 119 -1.29 -15.04 1.62
N ASN A 120 -0.71 -16.12 2.06
CA ASN A 120 -0.91 -16.57 3.43
C ASN A 120 0.04 -15.79 4.32
N VAL A 121 -0.52 -14.90 5.10
CA VAL A 121 0.26 -14.15 6.06
C VAL A 121 0.19 -14.90 7.38
N THR A 122 1.30 -15.43 7.78
CA THR A 122 1.37 -16.24 8.98
C THR A 122 2.02 -15.52 10.14
N GLY A 123 1.95 -14.22 10.15
CA GLY A 123 2.52 -13.46 11.25
C GLY A 123 1.93 -13.94 12.56
N PRO A 124 2.74 -14.48 13.42
CA PRO A 124 2.22 -15.12 14.62
C PRO A 124 1.51 -14.17 15.55
N SER A 125 2.07 -13.02 15.76
CA SER A 125 1.45 -12.09 16.69
C SER A 125 0.06 -11.67 16.25
N PHE A 126 -0.09 -11.48 14.96
CA PHE A 126 -1.35 -11.06 14.40
C PHE A 126 -2.43 -12.11 14.65
N ARG A 127 -2.09 -13.37 14.40
CA ARG A 127 -3.01 -14.40 14.56
C ARG A 127 -3.36 -14.68 15.96
N VAL A 128 -2.39 -14.63 16.83
CA VAL A 128 -2.63 -14.90 18.23
C VAL A 128 -3.62 -13.92 18.81
N GLU A 129 -3.53 -12.68 18.41
CA GLU A 129 -4.46 -11.70 18.91
C GLU A 129 -5.88 -11.98 18.53
N LEU A 130 -6.07 -12.43 17.33
CA LEU A 130 -7.39 -12.76 16.91
C LEU A 130 -7.94 -13.94 17.67
N ALA A 131 -7.09 -14.89 17.96
CA ALA A 131 -7.53 -16.07 18.66
C ALA A 131 -7.99 -15.76 20.05
N ARG A 132 -7.34 -14.75 20.63
CA ARG A 132 -7.63 -14.51 21.95
C ARG A 132 -8.77 -13.79 22.22
N ARG A 133 -9.30 -13.37 21.54
CA ARG A 133 -10.31 -12.73 21.81
C ARG A 133 -11.34 -13.52 22.08
N GLY A 134 -11.31 -14.28 22.18
CA GLY A 134 -12.29 -15.12 22.41
C GLY A 134 -12.38 -15.99 23.53
N HIS A 135 -11.98 -16.30 24.19
CA HIS A 135 -11.97 -17.07 25.06
C HIS A 135 -11.98 -17.03 25.95
N ARG A 136 -11.87 -16.94 26.05
CA ARG A 136 -11.62 -17.05 26.99
C ARG A 136 -11.84 -17.21 27.70
N VAL A 137 -11.85 -17.31 27.59
CA VAL A 137 -11.63 -17.64 28.31
C VAL A 137 -11.93 -17.95 28.93
N GLY A 138 -12.21 -18.23 28.92
CA GLY A 138 -11.93 -18.67 29.49
C GLY A 138 -12.40 -18.82 30.11
N THR A 139 -12.63 -18.98 30.14
CA THR A 139 -12.54 -19.41 30.81
C THR A 139 -12.80 -19.53 31.39
N HIS A 140 -12.76 -19.58 31.35
CA HIS A 140 -12.59 -19.96 32.05
C HIS A 140 -12.85 -19.98 32.69
N SER A 141 -12.88 -20.04 32.69
CA SER A 141 -12.72 -20.35 33.37
C SER A 141 -13.17 -20.37 34.13
N PHE A 142 -13.35 -20.44 34.14
CA PHE A 142 -13.49 -20.80 34.93
C PHE A 142 -14.04 -20.99 35.42
N ASP A 143 -14.01 -21.12 35.20
CA ASP A 143 -14.22 -21.71 35.80
C ASP A 143 -14.59 -21.99 36.41
N LYS A 144 -14.63 -22.25 36.42
CA LYS A 144 -14.76 -22.79 37.06
C LYS A 144 -14.94 -23.00 37.76
N LEU A 145 -14.88 -22.89 37.68
CA LEU A 145 -14.82 -23.26 38.36
C LEU A 145 -15.11 -23.51 39.13
N GLY A 146 -14.98 -23.66 39.32
CA GLY A 146 -15.07 -24.09 39.78
C GLY A 146 -15.52 -24.48 40.63
N GLU A 147 -15.69 -24.60 40.40
CA GLU A 147 -15.92 -25.03 40.90
C GLU A 147 -16.07 -25.42 41.50
N THR A 148 -16.09 -25.58 41.78
CA THR A 148 -16.17 -26.07 42.14
C THR A 148 -16.19 -26.49 42.50
#